data_4cd7519420a4df74d04543bfb15bd1c2
#
_entry.id   4cd7519420a4df74d04543bfb15bd1c2
#
_cell.length_a   1.000
_cell.length_b   1.000
_cell.length_c   1.000
_cell.angle_alpha   90.00
_cell.angle_beta   90.00
_cell.angle_gamma   90.00
#
_symmetry.space_group_name_H-M   'P 1'
#
loop_
_entity.id
_entity.type
_entity.pdbx_description
1 polymer ?
#
loop_
_entity_poly.entity_id
_entity_poly.type
_entity_poly.pdbx_seq_one_letter_code
_entity_poly.pdbx_strand_id
1 'polypeptide(L)'
;YLFQSLTQLTKITFDNFSTYGATNMQSMFSNCSKLITLDVSKFNTSNVTSMLEMFYNCKALTTLNLSNFNTSSVTNMQTMFSGCMALTTLDLSGFNTINVITMRTMFNNCKALTTIYVSEFNSETNTGWTTTAVTNSKIMFSDCTKLVGGNGTTYNNNITDKTYAVIDTATTPGYLTNINKNKKINRLISASRVAPTGKYLNSTIIKNKIETIEFKLGKEKPEGTIETFDASEKQDESIMAYYTDTDRNGLYELTFTSDGVIATNTETQYLFQSLTQLTN
;
A
#
# COMPACT_ATOMS: atom_id res chain seq x y z
N TYR A 1 -6.83 13.97 -21.22
CA TYR A 1 -7.23 13.54 -22.58
C TYR A 1 -6.08 13.00 -23.46
N LEU A 2 -4.80 12.96 -22.95
CA LEU A 2 -3.63 12.73 -23.82
C LEU A 2 -3.69 11.40 -24.61
N PHE A 3 -4.11 10.33 -23.97
CA PHE A 3 -4.23 8.99 -24.58
C PHE A 3 -5.69 8.55 -24.72
N GLN A 4 -6.65 9.46 -24.62
CA GLN A 4 -8.07 9.16 -24.67
C GLN A 4 -8.46 8.51 -26.00
N SER A 5 -9.31 7.46 -25.91
CA SER A 5 -9.91 6.77 -27.06
C SER A 5 -8.92 6.09 -28.01
N LEU A 6 -7.73 5.72 -27.54
CA LEU A 6 -6.81 4.86 -28.27
C LEU A 6 -7.28 3.40 -28.16
N THR A 7 -8.39 3.09 -28.86
CA THR A 7 -9.13 1.83 -28.70
C THR A 7 -8.35 0.59 -29.17
N GLN A 8 -7.30 0.75 -29.97
CA GLN A 8 -6.43 -0.34 -30.43
C GLN A 8 -5.15 -0.49 -29.62
N LEU A 9 -4.87 0.44 -28.69
CA LEU A 9 -3.69 0.42 -27.85
C LEU A 9 -3.74 -0.78 -26.90
N THR A 10 -2.75 -1.68 -26.97
CA THR A 10 -2.64 -2.85 -26.10
C THR A 10 -1.58 -2.69 -25.00
N LYS A 11 -0.57 -1.87 -25.24
CA LYS A 11 0.52 -1.59 -24.31
C LYS A 11 1.07 -0.18 -24.55
N ILE A 12 1.51 0.47 -23.50
CA ILE A 12 2.26 1.73 -23.54
C ILE A 12 3.38 1.69 -22.50
N THR A 13 4.53 2.28 -22.82
CA THR A 13 5.68 2.43 -21.90
C THR A 13 6.04 3.90 -21.75
N PHE A 14 6.54 4.27 -20.57
CA PHE A 14 6.84 5.66 -20.21
C PHE A 14 8.30 5.82 -19.75
N ASP A 15 9.27 5.64 -20.65
CA ASP A 15 10.70 5.71 -20.27
C ASP A 15 11.15 7.12 -19.92
N ASN A 16 10.78 8.11 -20.74
CA ASN A 16 11.15 9.53 -20.58
C ASN A 16 9.92 10.45 -20.50
N PHE A 17 8.80 9.97 -19.99
CA PHE A 17 7.59 10.74 -19.85
C PHE A 17 7.46 11.30 -18.43
N SER A 18 7.29 12.61 -18.31
CA SER A 18 7.13 13.28 -17.02
C SER A 18 5.74 13.88 -16.88
N THR A 19 5.13 13.67 -15.72
CA THR A 19 3.89 14.32 -15.33
C THR A 19 4.10 15.40 -14.26
N TYR A 20 5.37 15.84 -14.08
CA TYR A 20 5.70 16.92 -13.15
C TYR A 20 4.90 18.19 -13.52
N GLY A 21 4.24 18.77 -12.52
CA GLY A 21 3.40 19.95 -12.71
C GLY A 21 2.00 19.67 -13.28
N ALA A 22 1.63 18.42 -13.56
CA ALA A 22 0.27 18.09 -13.96
C ALA A 22 -0.71 18.37 -12.82
N THR A 23 -1.75 19.16 -13.08
CA THR A 23 -2.82 19.47 -12.12
C THR A 23 -4.12 18.74 -12.43
N ASN A 24 -4.26 18.18 -13.65
CA ASN A 24 -5.46 17.50 -14.11
C ASN A 24 -5.09 16.30 -14.98
N MET A 25 -5.53 15.11 -14.57
CA MET A 25 -5.36 13.84 -15.29
C MET A 25 -6.68 13.27 -15.81
N GLN A 26 -7.69 14.15 -15.96
CA GLN A 26 -9.01 13.76 -16.47
C GLN A 26 -8.91 13.02 -17.81
N SER A 27 -9.61 11.89 -17.88
CA SER A 27 -9.78 11.05 -19.07
C SER A 27 -8.49 10.62 -19.77
N MET A 28 -7.33 10.64 -19.05
CA MET A 28 -6.02 10.43 -19.68
C MET A 28 -5.93 9.12 -20.47
N PHE A 29 -6.50 8.03 -19.96
CA PHE A 29 -6.57 6.71 -20.62
C PHE A 29 -8.00 6.28 -20.91
N SER A 30 -8.96 7.18 -20.82
CA SER A 30 -10.38 6.88 -21.04
C SER A 30 -10.61 6.22 -22.39
N ASN A 31 -11.39 5.15 -22.42
CA ASN A 31 -11.69 4.34 -23.61
C ASN A 31 -10.50 3.66 -24.31
N CYS A 32 -9.36 3.45 -23.62
CA CYS A 32 -8.29 2.58 -24.09
C CYS A 32 -8.71 1.11 -23.90
N SER A 33 -9.73 0.68 -24.64
CA SER A 33 -10.49 -0.56 -24.37
C SER A 33 -9.73 -1.86 -24.55
N LYS A 34 -8.61 -1.87 -25.30
CA LYS A 34 -7.73 -3.02 -25.51
C LYS A 34 -6.46 -2.98 -24.68
N LEU A 35 -6.24 -1.95 -23.85
CA LEU A 35 -5.07 -1.82 -22.99
C LEU A 35 -5.10 -2.90 -21.91
N ILE A 36 -4.11 -3.80 -21.89
CA ILE A 36 -4.08 -4.99 -21.02
C ILE A 36 -3.31 -4.69 -19.73
N THR A 37 -2.17 -4.02 -19.85
CA THR A 37 -1.31 -3.63 -18.72
C THR A 37 -0.93 -2.17 -18.85
N LEU A 38 -0.84 -1.49 -17.71
CA LEU A 38 -0.46 -0.09 -17.66
C LEU A 38 0.41 0.16 -16.42
N ASP A 39 1.65 0.54 -16.63
CA ASP A 39 2.55 0.96 -15.57
C ASP A 39 2.62 2.50 -15.52
N VAL A 40 2.04 3.06 -14.48
CA VAL A 40 2.05 4.50 -14.17
C VAL A 40 2.83 4.81 -12.89
N SER A 41 3.69 3.89 -12.45
CA SER A 41 4.48 4.02 -11.21
C SER A 41 5.42 5.22 -11.20
N LYS A 42 5.81 5.72 -12.39
CA LYS A 42 6.65 6.92 -12.54
C LYS A 42 5.86 8.24 -12.58
N PHE A 43 4.52 8.19 -12.51
CA PHE A 43 3.71 9.42 -12.58
C PHE A 43 3.80 10.20 -11.27
N ASN A 44 4.13 11.48 -11.39
CA ASN A 44 4.00 12.44 -10.30
C ASN A 44 2.57 12.99 -10.31
N THR A 45 1.81 12.71 -9.26
CA THR A 45 0.42 13.15 -9.11
C THR A 45 0.21 14.14 -7.95
N SER A 46 1.30 14.65 -7.35
CA SER A 46 1.25 15.49 -6.14
C SER A 46 0.42 16.77 -6.28
N ASN A 47 0.34 17.33 -7.49
CA ASN A 47 -0.44 18.54 -7.77
C ASN A 47 -1.79 18.25 -8.45
N VAL A 48 -2.14 16.99 -8.64
CA VAL A 48 -3.36 16.61 -9.36
C VAL A 48 -4.59 16.81 -8.48
N THR A 49 -5.54 17.60 -8.97
CA THR A 49 -6.82 17.86 -8.29
C THR A 49 -7.98 17.07 -8.88
N SER A 50 -7.88 16.59 -10.14
CA SER A 50 -8.91 15.79 -10.79
C SER A 50 -8.33 14.56 -11.49
N MET A 51 -8.91 13.40 -11.17
CA MET A 51 -8.70 12.11 -11.82
C MET A 51 -9.99 11.58 -12.46
N LEU A 52 -10.93 12.50 -12.77
CA LEU A 52 -12.20 12.17 -13.43
C LEU A 52 -11.95 11.31 -14.67
N GLU A 53 -12.62 10.13 -14.73
CA GLU A 53 -12.57 9.21 -15.88
C GLU A 53 -11.15 8.73 -16.29
N MET A 54 -10.13 8.83 -15.41
CA MET A 54 -8.74 8.58 -15.83
C MET A 54 -8.53 7.23 -16.52
N PHE A 55 -9.22 6.18 -16.06
CA PHE A 55 -9.17 4.82 -16.61
C PHE A 55 -10.55 4.33 -17.07
N TYR A 56 -11.47 5.24 -17.35
CA TYR A 56 -12.83 4.89 -17.77
C TYR A 56 -12.83 3.99 -19.00
N ASN A 57 -13.58 2.88 -18.95
CA ASN A 57 -13.69 1.91 -20.05
C ASN A 57 -12.37 1.30 -20.53
N CYS A 58 -11.34 1.20 -19.69
CA CYS A 58 -10.18 0.35 -19.92
C CYS A 58 -10.57 -1.12 -19.73
N LYS A 59 -11.41 -1.66 -20.65
CA LYS A 59 -12.14 -2.93 -20.49
C LYS A 59 -11.24 -4.15 -20.35
N ALA A 60 -10.08 -4.16 -21.02
CA ALA A 60 -9.13 -5.26 -21.03
C ALA A 60 -8.04 -5.15 -19.94
N LEU A 61 -8.03 -4.06 -19.15
CA LEU A 61 -7.00 -3.80 -18.15
C LEU A 61 -7.09 -4.83 -17.02
N THR A 62 -6.05 -5.65 -16.86
CA THR A 62 -5.97 -6.71 -15.84
C THR A 62 -5.13 -6.31 -14.64
N THR A 63 -4.12 -5.48 -14.85
CA THR A 63 -3.20 -5.01 -13.81
C THR A 63 -2.96 -3.51 -13.92
N LEU A 64 -2.94 -2.84 -12.77
CA LEU A 64 -2.70 -1.39 -12.68
C LEU A 64 -1.93 -1.10 -11.39
N ASN A 65 -0.71 -0.57 -11.53
CA ASN A 65 0.11 -0.18 -10.39
C ASN A 65 -0.05 1.31 -10.09
N LEU A 66 -0.67 1.62 -8.93
CA LEU A 66 -0.94 2.97 -8.45
C LEU A 66 -0.15 3.30 -7.17
N SER A 67 0.85 2.50 -6.80
CA SER A 67 1.54 2.59 -5.51
C SER A 67 2.19 3.96 -5.24
N ASN A 68 2.58 4.69 -6.29
CA ASN A 68 3.22 6.01 -6.18
C ASN A 68 2.25 7.19 -6.37
N PHE A 69 0.95 6.93 -6.47
CA PHE A 69 -0.02 8.00 -6.59
C PHE A 69 -0.19 8.77 -5.28
N ASN A 70 0.15 10.04 -5.29
CA ASN A 70 -0.24 10.97 -4.23
C ASN A 70 -1.59 11.60 -4.59
N THR A 71 -2.62 11.25 -3.84
CA THR A 71 -3.99 11.72 -4.07
C THR A 71 -4.45 12.77 -3.05
N SER A 72 -3.54 13.29 -2.22
CA SER A 72 -3.87 14.23 -1.14
C SER A 72 -4.54 15.53 -1.61
N SER A 73 -4.28 15.96 -2.85
CA SER A 73 -4.89 17.15 -3.46
C SER A 73 -6.12 16.85 -4.31
N VAL A 74 -6.47 15.55 -4.49
CA VAL A 74 -7.55 15.16 -5.41
C VAL A 74 -8.91 15.41 -4.78
N THR A 75 -9.77 16.12 -5.50
CA THR A 75 -11.15 16.40 -5.11
C THR A 75 -12.17 15.63 -5.94
N ASN A 76 -11.78 15.15 -7.14
CA ASN A 76 -12.68 14.48 -8.07
C ASN A 76 -12.11 13.14 -8.55
N MET A 77 -12.76 12.03 -8.13
CA MET A 77 -12.47 10.65 -8.58
C MET A 77 -13.69 10.03 -9.29
N GLN A 78 -14.62 10.87 -9.77
CA GLN A 78 -15.82 10.38 -10.46
C GLN A 78 -15.43 9.50 -11.65
N THR A 79 -16.07 8.33 -11.78
CA THR A 79 -15.94 7.40 -12.94
C THR A 79 -14.50 6.89 -13.17
N MET A 80 -13.57 7.09 -12.21
CA MET A 80 -12.13 6.85 -12.43
C MET A 80 -11.81 5.45 -12.97
N PHE A 81 -12.46 4.40 -12.47
CA PHE A 81 -12.27 3.00 -12.87
C PHE A 81 -13.50 2.38 -13.51
N SER A 82 -14.56 3.15 -13.76
CA SER A 82 -15.82 2.62 -14.30
C SER A 82 -15.58 1.90 -15.62
N GLY A 83 -16.13 0.69 -15.75
CA GLY A 83 -15.98 -0.12 -16.95
C GLY A 83 -14.62 -0.82 -17.11
N CYS A 84 -13.78 -0.88 -16.07
CA CYS A 84 -12.59 -1.74 -16.03
C CYS A 84 -13.00 -3.21 -15.78
N MET A 85 -13.56 -3.85 -16.80
CA MET A 85 -14.30 -5.12 -16.68
C MET A 85 -13.40 -6.33 -16.39
N ALA A 86 -12.10 -6.26 -16.73
CA ALA A 86 -11.15 -7.36 -16.55
C ALA A 86 -10.33 -7.23 -15.27
N LEU A 87 -10.37 -6.08 -14.58
CA LEU A 87 -9.62 -5.83 -13.36
C LEU A 87 -10.20 -6.66 -12.21
N THR A 88 -9.39 -7.56 -11.64
CA THR A 88 -9.82 -8.47 -10.56
C THR A 88 -9.53 -7.95 -9.18
N THR A 89 -8.42 -7.26 -9.02
CA THR A 89 -7.99 -6.64 -7.76
C THR A 89 -7.53 -5.21 -8.01
N LEU A 90 -7.74 -4.34 -7.03
CA LEU A 90 -7.30 -2.95 -7.10
C LEU A 90 -6.69 -2.53 -5.77
N ASP A 91 -5.42 -2.17 -5.78
CA ASP A 91 -4.72 -1.65 -4.61
C ASP A 91 -4.75 -0.13 -4.60
N LEU A 92 -5.54 0.42 -3.68
CA LEU A 92 -5.68 1.84 -3.38
C LEU A 92 -5.13 2.17 -1.98
N SER A 93 -4.27 1.32 -1.42
CA SER A 93 -3.72 1.51 -0.07
C SER A 93 -2.88 2.78 0.08
N GLY A 94 -2.30 3.27 -1.03
CA GLY A 94 -1.61 4.56 -1.08
C GLY A 94 -2.53 5.79 -1.22
N PHE A 95 -3.84 5.59 -1.41
CA PHE A 95 -4.75 6.71 -1.63
C PHE A 95 -5.10 7.45 -0.34
N ASN A 96 -4.96 8.76 -0.37
CA ASN A 96 -5.52 9.67 0.62
C ASN A 96 -6.78 10.32 0.03
N THR A 97 -7.95 10.03 0.61
CA THR A 97 -9.23 10.49 0.07
C THR A 97 -9.89 11.60 0.91
N ILE A 98 -9.15 12.22 1.83
CA ILE A 98 -9.70 13.21 2.77
C ILE A 98 -10.35 14.42 2.07
N ASN A 99 -9.83 14.83 0.91
CA ASN A 99 -10.31 15.98 0.15
C ASN A 99 -11.28 15.60 -0.99
N VAL A 100 -11.59 14.30 -1.18
CA VAL A 100 -12.41 13.85 -2.29
C VAL A 100 -13.88 14.19 -2.07
N ILE A 101 -14.47 14.97 -2.97
CA ILE A 101 -15.85 15.43 -2.91
C ILE A 101 -16.78 14.49 -3.69
N THR A 102 -16.31 13.91 -4.81
CA THR A 102 -17.13 13.02 -5.64
C THR A 102 -16.41 11.75 -6.00
N MET A 103 -17.10 10.62 -5.77
CA MET A 103 -16.75 9.26 -6.17
C MET A 103 -17.88 8.61 -6.99
N ARG A 104 -18.76 9.43 -7.59
CA ARG A 104 -19.89 8.95 -8.38
C ARG A 104 -19.39 7.96 -9.43
N THR A 105 -20.03 6.79 -9.54
CA THR A 105 -19.70 5.73 -10.53
C THR A 105 -18.24 5.27 -10.53
N MET A 106 -17.46 5.51 -9.46
CA MET A 106 -16.00 5.29 -9.47
C MET A 106 -15.60 3.87 -9.91
N PHE A 107 -16.34 2.85 -9.48
CA PHE A 107 -16.11 1.43 -9.80
C PHE A 107 -17.26 0.80 -10.61
N ASN A 108 -18.22 1.60 -11.08
CA ASN A 108 -19.38 1.07 -11.80
C ASN A 108 -18.97 0.12 -12.93
N ASN A 109 -19.67 -1.01 -13.05
CA ASN A 109 -19.44 -2.00 -14.12
C ASN A 109 -18.02 -2.65 -14.10
N CYS A 110 -17.36 -2.71 -12.92
CA CYS A 110 -16.13 -3.49 -12.72
C CYS A 110 -16.47 -4.96 -12.42
N LYS A 111 -16.99 -5.69 -13.43
CA LYS A 111 -17.64 -7.00 -13.26
C LYS A 111 -16.72 -8.11 -12.76
N ALA A 112 -15.42 -8.03 -13.00
CA ALA A 112 -14.44 -9.02 -12.52
C ALA A 112 -13.86 -8.68 -11.16
N LEU A 113 -14.08 -7.45 -10.64
CA LEU A 113 -13.46 -6.95 -9.44
C LEU A 113 -13.94 -7.72 -8.21
N THR A 114 -13.03 -8.39 -7.53
CA THR A 114 -13.28 -9.18 -6.32
C THR A 114 -12.84 -8.46 -5.06
N THR A 115 -11.77 -7.68 -5.13
CA THR A 115 -11.16 -7.07 -3.94
C THR A 115 -10.62 -5.67 -4.22
N ILE A 116 -10.91 -4.73 -3.33
CA ILE A 116 -10.33 -3.38 -3.30
C ILE A 116 -9.59 -3.24 -1.98
N TYR A 117 -8.26 -3.09 -2.05
CA TYR A 117 -7.43 -2.83 -0.88
C TYR A 117 -7.32 -1.34 -0.61
N VAL A 118 -7.43 -0.96 0.67
CA VAL A 118 -7.24 0.41 1.16
C VAL A 118 -6.47 0.39 2.47
N SER A 119 -5.85 1.51 2.84
CA SER A 119 -5.34 1.73 4.20
C SER A 119 -6.41 2.38 5.07
N GLU A 120 -6.42 2.03 6.36
CA GLU A 120 -7.24 2.71 7.36
C GLU A 120 -6.94 4.21 7.37
N PHE A 121 -7.99 5.01 7.63
CA PHE A 121 -7.82 6.44 7.81
C PHE A 121 -7.13 6.72 9.16
N ASN A 122 -6.03 7.46 9.11
CA ASN A 122 -5.31 7.93 10.28
C ASN A 122 -5.65 9.41 10.52
N SER A 123 -6.34 9.70 11.63
CA SER A 123 -6.78 11.06 11.98
C SER A 123 -5.64 11.98 12.45
N GLU A 124 -4.52 11.42 12.91
CA GLU A 124 -3.37 12.21 13.34
C GLU A 124 -2.59 12.77 12.14
N THR A 125 -2.46 11.96 11.08
CA THR A 125 -1.75 12.34 9.86
C THR A 125 -2.67 12.82 8.75
N ASN A 126 -4.00 12.70 8.91
CA ASN A 126 -5.01 12.95 7.89
C ASN A 126 -4.72 12.21 6.57
N THR A 127 -4.36 10.93 6.66
CA THR A 127 -4.04 10.07 5.51
C THR A 127 -4.88 8.79 5.52
N GLY A 128 -5.00 8.17 4.35
CA GLY A 128 -5.74 6.93 4.16
C GLY A 128 -7.12 7.12 3.54
N TRP A 129 -7.91 6.04 3.55
CA TRP A 129 -9.24 6.03 2.93
C TRP A 129 -10.31 6.55 3.87
N THR A 130 -11.04 7.56 3.42
CA THR A 130 -12.24 8.07 4.09
C THR A 130 -13.26 8.55 3.06
N THR A 131 -14.54 8.56 3.44
CA THR A 131 -15.62 9.11 2.62
C THR A 131 -16.30 10.32 3.27
N THR A 132 -15.67 10.89 4.29
CA THR A 132 -16.25 11.98 5.11
C THR A 132 -16.61 13.21 4.26
N ALA A 133 -15.71 13.64 3.36
CA ALA A 133 -15.94 14.79 2.48
C ALA A 133 -16.82 14.46 1.25
N VAL A 134 -17.08 13.18 0.97
CA VAL A 134 -17.80 12.75 -0.22
C VAL A 134 -19.27 13.13 -0.16
N THR A 135 -19.72 14.01 -1.04
CA THR A 135 -21.11 14.42 -1.19
C THR A 135 -21.86 13.70 -2.30
N ASN A 136 -21.13 13.15 -3.31
CA ASN A 136 -21.72 12.42 -4.42
C ASN A 136 -21.00 11.07 -4.64
N SER A 137 -21.72 9.99 -4.35
CA SER A 137 -21.25 8.60 -4.50
C SER A 137 -22.26 7.70 -5.21
N LYS A 138 -23.25 8.30 -5.91
CA LYS A 138 -24.31 7.53 -6.58
C LYS A 138 -23.74 6.46 -7.48
N ILE A 139 -24.30 5.24 -7.36
CA ILE A 139 -23.95 4.04 -8.16
C ILE A 139 -22.44 3.77 -8.24
N MET A 140 -21.70 4.07 -7.16
CA MET A 140 -20.25 3.91 -7.07
C MET A 140 -19.79 2.48 -7.38
N PHE A 141 -20.54 1.47 -6.91
CA PHE A 141 -20.24 0.05 -7.05
C PHE A 141 -21.25 -0.71 -7.93
N SER A 142 -22.16 -0.01 -8.64
CA SER A 142 -23.16 -0.72 -9.45
C SER A 142 -22.50 -1.70 -10.41
N ASP A 143 -23.08 -2.91 -10.51
CA ASP A 143 -22.56 -4.01 -11.35
C ASP A 143 -21.17 -4.58 -10.95
N CYS A 144 -20.69 -4.31 -9.73
CA CYS A 144 -19.50 -4.97 -9.18
C CYS A 144 -19.86 -6.32 -8.55
N THR A 145 -20.53 -7.19 -9.28
CA THR A 145 -21.24 -8.37 -8.75
C THR A 145 -20.35 -9.43 -8.08
N LYS A 146 -19.04 -9.38 -8.29
CA LYS A 146 -18.06 -10.30 -7.67
C LYS A 146 -17.35 -9.68 -6.47
N LEU A 147 -17.64 -8.42 -6.13
CA LEU A 147 -16.94 -7.71 -5.06
C LEU A 147 -17.27 -8.30 -3.69
N VAL A 148 -16.22 -8.57 -2.92
CA VAL A 148 -16.30 -9.08 -1.55
C VAL A 148 -15.40 -8.26 -0.65
N GLY A 149 -15.95 -7.79 0.45
CA GLY A 149 -15.20 -7.08 1.49
C GLY A 149 -14.27 -7.99 2.28
N GLY A 150 -13.32 -7.40 2.97
CA GLY A 150 -12.28 -8.13 3.68
C GLY A 150 -12.79 -9.09 4.74
N ASN A 151 -14.00 -8.95 5.25
CA ASN A 151 -14.62 -9.84 6.24
C ASN A 151 -15.77 -10.69 5.68
N GLY A 152 -15.91 -10.72 4.34
CA GLY A 152 -16.86 -11.57 3.64
C GLY A 152 -18.16 -10.90 3.23
N THR A 153 -18.30 -9.57 3.40
CA THR A 153 -19.47 -8.85 2.93
C THR A 153 -19.56 -8.91 1.41
N THR A 154 -20.58 -9.57 0.91
CA THR A 154 -20.82 -9.74 -0.53
C THR A 154 -21.56 -8.55 -1.12
N TYR A 155 -21.44 -8.40 -2.44
CA TYR A 155 -22.14 -7.36 -3.20
C TYR A 155 -23.66 -7.38 -2.97
N ASN A 156 -24.23 -6.20 -2.74
CA ASN A 156 -25.66 -5.97 -2.61
C ASN A 156 -26.11 -4.87 -3.59
N ASN A 157 -26.98 -5.22 -4.53
CA ASN A 157 -27.45 -4.29 -5.56
C ASN A 157 -28.21 -3.08 -5.00
N ASN A 158 -28.72 -3.16 -3.77
CA ASN A 158 -29.43 -2.06 -3.11
C ASN A 158 -28.49 -1.07 -2.40
N ILE A 159 -27.18 -1.42 -2.24
CA ILE A 159 -26.21 -0.59 -1.54
C ILE A 159 -24.98 -0.44 -2.43
N THR A 160 -25.04 0.53 -3.33
CA THR A 160 -24.02 0.74 -4.37
C THR A 160 -23.32 2.09 -4.26
N ASP A 161 -23.52 2.79 -3.14
CA ASP A 161 -22.94 4.11 -2.86
C ASP A 161 -21.85 4.05 -1.77
N LYS A 162 -21.48 5.20 -1.20
CA LYS A 162 -20.45 5.29 -0.17
C LYS A 162 -20.78 4.59 1.14
N THR A 163 -22.01 4.16 1.36
CA THR A 163 -22.42 3.44 2.58
C THR A 163 -21.55 2.22 2.81
N TYR A 164 -21.21 1.49 1.72
CA TYR A 164 -20.32 0.33 1.78
C TYR A 164 -18.89 0.62 1.25
N ALA A 165 -18.54 1.89 1.00
CA ALA A 165 -17.18 2.30 0.68
C ALA A 165 -16.31 2.45 1.96
N VAL A 166 -16.45 1.50 2.86
CA VAL A 166 -15.76 1.39 4.15
C VAL A 166 -15.06 0.05 4.25
N ILE A 167 -14.06 -0.04 5.12
CA ILE A 167 -13.37 -1.29 5.43
C ILE A 167 -14.36 -2.25 6.08
N ASP A 168 -14.43 -3.45 5.51
CA ASP A 168 -15.27 -4.53 6.01
C ASP A 168 -14.70 -5.14 7.30
N THR A 169 -15.48 -5.08 8.37
CA THR A 169 -15.11 -5.63 9.69
C THR A 169 -16.24 -6.51 10.23
N ALA A 170 -16.02 -7.18 11.37
CA ALA A 170 -17.05 -7.99 12.01
C ALA A 170 -18.30 -7.20 12.44
N THR A 171 -18.17 -5.88 12.65
CA THR A 171 -19.24 -4.99 13.12
C THR A 171 -19.71 -3.98 12.09
N THR A 172 -18.94 -3.76 11.03
CA THR A 172 -19.23 -2.75 10.00
C THR A 172 -19.10 -3.41 8.61
N PRO A 173 -20.22 -3.80 7.98
CA PRO A 173 -20.18 -4.36 6.63
C PRO A 173 -19.72 -3.30 5.64
N GLY A 174 -18.85 -3.71 4.71
CA GLY A 174 -18.29 -2.85 3.68
C GLY A 174 -17.68 -3.63 2.52
N TYR A 175 -17.36 -2.95 1.43
CA TYR A 175 -16.77 -3.60 0.25
C TYR A 175 -15.24 -3.52 0.20
N LEU A 176 -14.62 -2.83 1.16
CA LEU A 176 -13.18 -2.61 1.12
C LEU A 176 -12.44 -3.56 2.08
N THR A 177 -11.23 -3.92 1.68
CA THR A 177 -10.34 -4.75 2.47
C THR A 177 -9.19 -3.90 3.02
N ASN A 178 -8.97 -3.93 4.34
CA ASN A 178 -7.77 -3.33 4.91
C ASN A 178 -6.54 -4.05 4.37
N ILE A 179 -5.62 -3.33 3.74
CA ILE A 179 -4.37 -3.90 3.19
C ILE A 179 -3.56 -4.64 4.26
N ASN A 180 -3.70 -4.23 5.52
CA ASN A 180 -3.00 -4.82 6.65
C ASN A 180 -3.80 -5.93 7.36
N LYS A 181 -5.01 -6.27 6.89
CA LYS A 181 -5.90 -7.24 7.58
C LYS A 181 -5.23 -8.59 7.84
N ASN A 182 -4.46 -9.08 6.87
CA ASN A 182 -3.77 -10.37 6.96
C ASN A 182 -2.26 -10.20 7.19
N LYS A 183 -1.77 -8.96 7.34
CA LYS A 183 -0.38 -8.72 7.68
C LYS A 183 -0.25 -8.77 9.20
N LYS A 184 0.44 -9.77 9.69
CA LYS A 184 0.89 -9.79 11.07
C LYS A 184 1.81 -8.58 11.27
N ILE A 185 1.43 -7.66 12.18
CA ILE A 185 2.27 -6.52 12.52
C ILE A 185 3.08 -6.92 13.74
N ASN A 186 4.35 -7.11 13.55
CA ASN A 186 5.31 -7.40 14.60
C ASN A 186 6.05 -6.11 14.96
N ARG A 187 6.09 -5.77 16.25
CA ARG A 187 6.74 -4.55 16.72
C ARG A 187 8.15 -4.86 17.21
N LEU A 188 9.10 -4.04 16.78
CA LEU A 188 10.44 -4.08 17.34
C LEU A 188 10.41 -3.72 18.83
N ILE A 189 11.31 -4.36 19.58
CA ILE A 189 11.52 -4.07 20.99
C ILE A 189 11.89 -2.60 21.17
N SER A 190 11.37 -1.99 22.24
CA SER A 190 11.77 -0.64 22.63
C SER A 190 13.24 -0.62 23.07
N ALA A 191 13.94 0.45 22.74
CA ALA A 191 15.34 0.66 23.15
C ALA A 191 15.54 0.70 24.68
N SER A 192 14.48 1.01 25.43
CA SER A 192 14.49 1.01 26.89
C SER A 192 14.27 -0.37 27.52
N ARG A 193 13.81 -1.35 26.75
CA ARG A 193 13.58 -2.72 27.23
C ARG A 193 14.86 -3.55 27.08
N VAL A 194 15.40 -3.98 28.20
CA VAL A 194 16.44 -5.04 28.25
C VAL A 194 15.73 -6.37 28.06
N ALA A 195 16.20 -7.19 27.11
CA ALA A 195 15.65 -8.54 26.93
C ALA A 195 15.77 -9.31 28.24
N PRO A 196 14.77 -10.17 28.60
CA PRO A 196 14.76 -10.94 29.85
C PRO A 196 16.00 -11.81 30.05
N THR A 197 16.72 -12.13 28.97
CA THR A 197 17.95 -12.96 28.98
C THR A 197 19.22 -12.15 29.12
N GLY A 198 19.14 -10.81 29.27
CA GLY A 198 20.32 -9.92 29.25
C GLY A 198 20.94 -9.77 27.87
N LYS A 199 20.41 -10.40 26.83
CA LYS A 199 20.85 -10.27 25.44
C LYS A 199 20.04 -9.19 24.75
N TYR A 200 20.56 -8.01 24.75
CA TYR A 200 20.06 -6.85 24.04
C TYR A 200 20.88 -6.66 22.75
N LEU A 201 20.40 -5.88 21.81
CA LEU A 201 21.11 -5.50 20.57
C LEU A 201 22.62 -5.14 20.76
N ASN A 202 23.09 -5.06 21.98
CA ASN A 202 24.44 -4.62 22.35
C ASN A 202 25.25 -5.63 23.15
N SER A 203 24.80 -6.86 23.39
CA SER A 203 25.44 -7.68 24.43
C SER A 203 26.82 -8.20 24.05
N THR A 204 27.07 -8.49 22.78
CA THR A 204 28.38 -8.98 22.32
C THR A 204 28.92 -8.21 21.13
N ILE A 205 28.04 -7.62 20.31
CA ILE A 205 28.43 -6.88 19.11
C ILE A 205 28.27 -5.38 19.38
N ILE A 206 29.37 -4.66 19.23
CA ILE A 206 29.43 -3.21 19.47
C ILE A 206 28.73 -2.50 18.28
N LYS A 207 27.78 -1.60 18.56
CA LYS A 207 27.01 -0.86 17.56
C LYS A 207 27.84 -0.24 16.41
N ASN A 208 29.03 0.25 16.72
CA ASN A 208 29.92 0.86 15.73
C ASN A 208 30.58 -0.15 14.79
N LYS A 209 30.32 -1.44 14.94
CA LYS A 209 30.75 -2.50 14.03
C LYS A 209 29.65 -3.01 13.11
N ILE A 210 28.44 -2.45 13.12
CA ILE A 210 27.37 -2.80 12.20
C ILE A 210 27.53 -1.95 10.95
N GLU A 211 27.73 -2.58 9.81
CA GLU A 211 27.92 -1.91 8.52
C GLU A 211 26.66 -1.90 7.64
N THR A 212 25.80 -2.91 7.77
CA THR A 212 24.55 -2.96 7.04
C THR A 212 23.38 -3.39 7.93
N ILE A 213 22.18 -2.90 7.61
CA ILE A 213 20.94 -3.35 8.24
C ILE A 213 19.95 -3.70 7.13
N GLU A 214 19.39 -4.89 7.20
CA GLU A 214 18.41 -5.38 6.24
C GLU A 214 17.14 -5.87 6.95
N PHE A 215 15.97 -5.62 6.35
CA PHE A 215 14.69 -6.11 6.81
C PHE A 215 14.11 -7.07 5.77
N LYS A 216 13.92 -8.34 6.14
CA LYS A 216 13.44 -9.40 5.24
C LYS A 216 12.10 -9.97 5.68
N LEU A 217 11.27 -10.30 4.71
CA LEU A 217 10.09 -11.12 4.93
C LEU A 217 10.50 -12.61 5.02
N GLY A 218 9.88 -13.34 5.95
CA GLY A 218 10.18 -14.74 6.24
C GLY A 218 10.85 -14.91 7.60
N LYS A 219 11.12 -16.15 7.97
CA LYS A 219 11.80 -16.52 9.23
C LYS A 219 13.08 -17.32 8.99
N GLU A 220 13.60 -17.30 7.76
CA GLU A 220 14.81 -18.05 7.44
C GLU A 220 16.02 -17.39 8.09
N LYS A 221 16.77 -18.21 8.81
CA LYS A 221 18.03 -17.80 9.42
C LYS A 221 19.10 -17.69 8.32
N PRO A 222 19.76 -16.53 8.16
CA PRO A 222 20.84 -16.35 7.20
C PRO A 222 22.00 -17.33 7.45
N GLU A 223 22.60 -17.83 6.36
CA GLU A 223 23.83 -18.61 6.44
C GLU A 223 24.97 -17.78 7.05
N GLY A 224 25.82 -18.40 7.86
CA GLY A 224 26.92 -17.71 8.53
C GLY A 224 26.50 -16.88 9.74
N THR A 225 25.27 -17.02 10.24
CA THR A 225 24.82 -16.30 11.44
C THR A 225 25.69 -16.62 12.65
N ILE A 226 26.27 -15.58 13.24
CA ILE A 226 27.13 -15.62 14.42
C ILE A 226 26.29 -15.54 15.69
N GLU A 227 25.32 -14.64 15.72
CA GLU A 227 24.44 -14.42 16.88
C GLU A 227 22.99 -14.20 16.44
N THR A 228 22.02 -14.62 17.27
CA THR A 228 20.59 -14.40 17.06
C THR A 228 19.94 -13.87 18.32
N PHE A 229 18.92 -13.02 18.18
CA PHE A 229 18.09 -12.61 19.31
C PHE A 229 16.65 -12.34 18.86
N ASP A 230 15.71 -12.45 19.79
CA ASP A 230 14.33 -12.04 19.58
C ASP A 230 14.21 -10.51 19.71
N ALA A 231 13.94 -9.84 18.60
CA ALA A 231 13.80 -8.39 18.53
C ALA A 231 12.33 -7.96 18.64
N SER A 232 11.40 -8.88 18.87
CA SER A 232 9.98 -8.55 19.01
C SER A 232 9.65 -7.92 20.36
N GLU A 233 8.70 -7.00 20.37
CA GLU A 233 8.23 -6.33 21.60
C GLU A 233 7.64 -7.32 22.60
N LYS A 234 7.01 -8.38 22.10
CA LYS A 234 6.34 -9.41 22.92
C LYS A 234 7.26 -10.54 23.35
N GLN A 235 8.48 -10.61 22.83
CA GLN A 235 9.42 -11.73 23.02
C GLN A 235 8.79 -13.09 22.62
N ASP A 236 8.13 -13.11 21.46
CA ASP A 236 7.40 -14.26 20.90
C ASP A 236 8.00 -14.73 19.57
N GLU A 237 9.25 -14.36 19.31
CA GLU A 237 10.00 -14.67 18.08
C GLU A 237 9.30 -14.18 16.79
N SER A 238 8.41 -13.21 16.92
CA SER A 238 7.73 -12.63 15.76
C SER A 238 8.64 -11.75 14.90
N ILE A 239 9.73 -11.25 15.47
CA ILE A 239 10.84 -10.59 14.77
C ILE A 239 12.14 -11.19 15.28
N MET A 240 12.87 -11.88 14.42
CA MET A 240 14.20 -12.39 14.73
C MET A 240 15.27 -11.51 14.12
N ALA A 241 16.35 -11.28 14.83
CA ALA A 241 17.50 -10.55 14.36
C ALA A 241 18.73 -11.44 14.35
N TYR A 242 19.52 -11.32 13.30
CA TYR A 242 20.69 -12.14 13.02
C TYR A 242 21.89 -11.28 12.70
N TYR A 243 23.02 -11.54 13.34
CA TYR A 243 24.30 -10.97 12.98
C TYR A 243 25.09 -11.95 12.11
N THR A 244 25.59 -11.47 10.99
CA THR A 244 26.54 -12.18 10.11
C THR A 244 27.81 -11.35 9.90
N ASP A 245 28.90 -11.97 9.48
CA ASP A 245 30.14 -11.33 9.02
C ASP A 245 30.60 -12.15 7.80
N THR A 246 29.89 -11.90 6.66
CA THR A 246 29.99 -12.76 5.49
C THR A 246 31.33 -12.60 4.77
N ASP A 247 31.93 -11.44 4.82
CA ASP A 247 33.22 -11.12 4.20
C ASP A 247 34.40 -11.19 5.17
N ARG A 248 34.13 -11.48 6.47
CA ARG A 248 35.10 -11.63 7.54
C ARG A 248 36.00 -10.41 7.76
N ASN A 249 35.42 -9.22 7.55
CA ASN A 249 36.15 -7.96 7.74
C ASN A 249 36.12 -7.44 9.20
N GLY A 250 35.38 -8.14 10.09
CA GLY A 250 35.18 -7.77 11.50
C GLY A 250 34.13 -6.70 11.68
N LEU A 251 33.38 -6.36 10.64
CA LEU A 251 32.13 -5.62 10.67
C LEU A 251 30.98 -6.61 10.47
N TYR A 252 29.76 -6.20 10.82
CA TYR A 252 28.63 -7.12 10.89
C TYR A 252 27.44 -6.62 10.07
N GLU A 253 26.83 -7.53 9.33
CA GLU A 253 25.51 -7.32 8.74
C GLU A 253 24.44 -7.69 9.78
N LEU A 254 23.44 -6.84 9.98
CA LEU A 254 22.31 -7.08 10.84
C LEU A 254 21.05 -7.30 10.03
N THR A 255 20.53 -8.52 10.02
CA THR A 255 19.28 -8.85 9.32
C THR A 255 18.14 -9.04 10.32
N PHE A 256 17.05 -8.31 10.11
CA PHE A 256 15.78 -8.55 10.79
C PHE A 256 14.84 -9.34 9.89
N THR A 257 14.29 -10.44 10.38
CA THR A 257 13.32 -11.26 9.66
C THR A 257 12.00 -11.32 10.39
N SER A 258 10.90 -11.39 9.67
CA SER A 258 9.56 -11.48 10.23
C SER A 258 8.60 -12.14 9.25
N ASP A 259 7.61 -12.87 9.75
CA ASP A 259 6.48 -13.39 8.98
C ASP A 259 5.38 -12.33 8.73
N GLY A 260 5.62 -11.10 9.13
CA GLY A 260 4.71 -9.97 8.97
C GLY A 260 5.43 -8.65 8.77
N VAL A 261 4.68 -7.57 8.79
CA VAL A 261 5.24 -6.21 8.71
C VAL A 261 5.98 -5.89 10.01
N ILE A 262 7.23 -5.45 9.90
CA ILE A 262 7.99 -4.94 11.03
C ILE A 262 7.61 -3.45 11.22
N ALA A 263 7.01 -3.15 12.36
CA ALA A 263 6.67 -1.78 12.73
C ALA A 263 7.51 -1.30 13.91
N THR A 264 7.82 -0.03 13.93
CA THR A 264 8.48 0.63 15.05
C THR A 264 7.44 1.05 16.10
N ASN A 265 7.85 1.12 17.36
CA ASN A 265 7.08 1.79 18.41
C ASN A 265 7.62 3.21 18.67
N THR A 266 6.96 3.96 19.54
CA THR A 266 7.30 5.37 19.84
C THR A 266 8.72 5.57 20.37
N GLU A 267 9.35 4.54 20.91
CA GLU A 267 10.71 4.61 21.50
C GLU A 267 11.78 4.01 20.60
N THR A 268 11.42 3.52 19.41
CA THR A 268 12.37 2.87 18.49
C THR A 268 13.38 3.84 17.87
N GLN A 269 13.13 5.16 17.96
CA GLN A 269 14.02 6.20 17.43
C GLN A 269 15.47 6.09 17.91
N TYR A 270 15.72 5.48 19.06
CA TYR A 270 17.06 5.28 19.62
C TYR A 270 17.68 3.94 19.27
N LEU A 271 16.93 3.02 18.65
CA LEU A 271 17.38 1.66 18.39
C LEU A 271 18.61 1.63 17.50
N PHE A 272 18.66 2.51 16.51
CA PHE A 272 19.74 2.60 15.52
C PHE A 272 20.66 3.81 15.76
N GLN A 273 20.49 4.51 16.87
CA GLN A 273 21.35 5.65 17.23
C GLN A 273 22.79 5.18 17.47
N SER A 274 23.76 5.94 16.96
CA SER A 274 25.20 5.65 17.09
C SER A 274 25.73 4.47 16.25
N LEU A 275 25.05 4.12 15.16
CA LEU A 275 25.58 3.21 14.15
C LEU A 275 26.51 4.00 13.21
N THR A 276 27.80 4.01 13.48
CA THR A 276 28.76 4.88 12.78
C THR A 276 29.33 4.30 11.50
N GLN A 277 29.11 3.01 11.24
CA GLN A 277 29.61 2.30 10.06
C GLN A 277 28.55 2.07 8.97
N LEU A 278 27.31 2.52 9.16
CA LEU A 278 26.30 2.42 8.11
C LEU A 278 26.70 3.26 6.89
N THR A 279 26.92 2.59 5.77
CA THR A 279 27.06 3.22 4.45
C THR A 279 25.71 3.24 3.76
N ASN A 280 25.41 4.34 3.06
CA ASN A 280 24.14 4.51 2.31
C ASN A 280 24.01 3.51 1.15
#